data_343b3660cff0d692dcc3e7bac305eaaf
#
_entry.id   343b3660cff0d692dcc3e7bac305eaaf
#
_cell.length_a   1.000
_cell.length_b   1.000
_cell.length_c   1.000
_cell.angle_alpha   90.00
_cell.angle_beta   90.00
_cell.angle_gamma   90.00
#
_symmetry.space_group_name_H-M   'P 1'
#
loop_
_entity.id
_entity.type
_entity.pdbx_description
1 polymer ?
#
loop_
_entity_poly.entity_id
_entity_poly.type
_entity_poly.pdbx_seq_one_letter_code
_entity_poly.pdbx_strand_id
1 'polypeptide(L)'
;ISIVLGGGRGTRLFPLTYTRSKPAVPIAGKYRLVDIPISNCLNSGLNRILVLTQFNSASLNSHIKNTYHFDIFSKGFVDILAAEQNVENENWYQGTADAVRQTMKHLEKYEYEYILILSGDQLYQMDFKKMIDFHKDNGGDITIATIPVNAKDATGFGIMKADEGGNITAFTEKPSLDVLADWKSETSEESKANGKEYLASMGIYVFSKNVLRNLFADYEGDDFGKDFIPASIGNLNVLSYQYDGYWTDIGTIESFYEANLDLAQDLPQFNLFSSNPIYTRARMLPPTKINGSYVSKTIFGDGCIILADKIENSIIGNRTRVDRGTTIVNSYVMGADYYQTAQEVSDNELSGKTNMGIGKYCYIDMAILDKNCYIGNNVRIIGGKHHPDGDYDTH
;
A
#
# COMPACT_ATOMS: atom_id res chain seq x y z
N ILE A 1 9.93 16.60 -7.36
CA ILE A 1 8.83 15.83 -8.01
C ILE A 1 8.79 14.43 -7.37
N SER A 2 7.58 13.89 -7.17
CA SER A 2 7.40 12.55 -6.62
C SER A 2 6.81 11.59 -7.66
N ILE A 3 7.29 10.37 -7.68
CA ILE A 3 6.81 9.29 -8.55
C ILE A 3 6.36 8.12 -7.67
N VAL A 4 5.09 7.71 -7.79
CA VAL A 4 4.54 6.56 -7.10
C VAL A 4 4.40 5.40 -8.10
N LEU A 5 5.07 4.30 -7.82
CA LEU A 5 5.06 3.09 -8.65
C LEU A 5 3.80 2.26 -8.37
N GLY A 6 2.90 2.20 -9.33
CA GLY A 6 1.60 1.52 -9.20
C GLY A 6 1.37 0.37 -10.21
N GLY A 7 2.41 -0.08 -10.91
CA GLY A 7 2.29 -0.94 -12.09
C GLY A 7 2.40 -2.46 -11.87
N GLY A 8 2.76 -2.94 -10.69
CA GLY A 8 3.01 -4.36 -10.44
C GLY A 8 1.77 -5.26 -10.52
N ARG A 9 1.93 -6.52 -10.95
CA ARG A 9 0.84 -7.51 -11.07
C ARG A 9 0.21 -7.89 -9.72
N GLY A 10 0.97 -7.84 -8.62
CA GLY A 10 0.47 -8.15 -7.28
C GLY A 10 0.00 -9.59 -7.10
N THR A 11 0.64 -10.55 -7.73
CA THR A 11 0.21 -11.97 -7.76
C THR A 11 0.12 -12.61 -6.37
N ARG A 12 0.98 -12.19 -5.44
CA ARG A 12 0.97 -12.68 -4.05
C ARG A 12 -0.25 -12.20 -3.21
N LEU A 13 -0.99 -11.21 -3.73
CA LEU A 13 -2.25 -10.73 -3.14
C LEU A 13 -3.49 -11.27 -3.88
N PHE A 14 -3.32 -12.22 -4.82
CA PHE A 14 -4.46 -12.89 -5.43
C PHE A 14 -5.27 -13.64 -4.34
N PRO A 15 -6.62 -13.59 -4.36
CA PRO A 15 -7.49 -13.07 -5.42
C PRO A 15 -7.85 -11.57 -5.32
N LEU A 16 -7.36 -10.82 -4.32
CA LEU A 16 -7.70 -9.41 -4.13
C LEU A 16 -7.26 -8.52 -5.32
N THR A 17 -6.28 -8.97 -6.09
CA THR A 17 -5.76 -8.29 -7.29
C THR A 17 -6.36 -8.81 -8.61
N TYR A 18 -7.38 -9.66 -8.55
CA TYR A 18 -8.02 -10.21 -9.75
C TYR A 18 -8.58 -9.14 -10.68
N THR A 19 -9.29 -8.14 -10.13
CA THR A 19 -9.95 -7.06 -10.89
C THR A 19 -9.33 -5.69 -10.71
N ARG A 20 -8.27 -5.57 -9.89
CA ARG A 20 -7.63 -4.29 -9.55
C ARG A 20 -6.13 -4.46 -9.35
N SER A 21 -5.38 -3.38 -9.59
CA SER A 21 -3.95 -3.34 -9.24
C SER A 21 -3.74 -3.35 -7.73
N LYS A 22 -2.57 -3.78 -7.25
CA LYS A 22 -2.22 -3.84 -5.83
C LYS A 22 -2.41 -2.49 -5.12
N PRO A 23 -1.97 -1.33 -5.66
CA PRO A 23 -2.21 -0.02 -5.03
C PRO A 23 -3.69 0.38 -4.92
N ALA A 24 -4.57 -0.26 -5.70
CA ALA A 24 -6.01 -0.02 -5.65
C ALA A 24 -6.76 -0.88 -4.62
N VAL A 25 -6.08 -1.80 -3.93
CA VAL A 25 -6.70 -2.65 -2.91
C VAL A 25 -7.18 -1.79 -1.75
N PRO A 26 -8.44 -1.96 -1.30
CA PRO A 26 -8.98 -1.23 -0.15
C PRO A 26 -8.26 -1.57 1.15
N ILE A 27 -8.01 -0.57 1.99
CA ILE A 27 -7.44 -0.72 3.33
C ILE A 27 -8.26 0.09 4.34
N ALA A 28 -8.31 -0.36 5.60
CA ALA A 28 -9.02 0.30 6.70
C ALA A 28 -10.49 0.64 6.38
N GLY A 29 -11.14 -0.15 5.51
CA GLY A 29 -12.56 -0.02 5.15
C GLY A 29 -12.93 1.19 4.27
N LYS A 30 -12.03 2.16 4.08
CA LYS A 30 -12.30 3.43 3.40
C LYS A 30 -11.25 3.82 2.37
N TYR A 31 -9.98 3.61 2.66
CA TYR A 31 -8.82 4.05 1.88
C TYR A 31 -8.43 3.03 0.80
N ARG A 32 -7.44 3.37 0.00
CA ARG A 32 -6.69 2.46 -0.87
C ARG A 32 -5.20 2.54 -0.53
N LEU A 33 -4.44 1.51 -0.81
CA LEU A 33 -3.00 1.48 -0.50
C LEU A 33 -2.26 2.68 -1.10
N VAL A 34 -2.59 3.09 -2.31
CA VAL A 34 -1.98 4.26 -2.98
C VAL A 34 -2.22 5.58 -2.23
N ASP A 35 -3.29 5.67 -1.44
CA ASP A 35 -3.58 6.89 -0.66
C ASP A 35 -2.48 7.16 0.39
N ILE A 36 -1.76 6.14 0.84
CA ILE A 36 -0.70 6.26 1.84
C ILE A 36 0.50 7.07 1.32
N PRO A 37 1.22 6.66 0.25
CA PRO A 37 2.36 7.42 -0.25
C PRO A 37 1.95 8.81 -0.79
N ILE A 38 0.77 8.94 -1.42
CA ILE A 38 0.29 10.23 -1.90
C ILE A 38 0.03 11.18 -0.72
N SER A 39 -0.61 10.70 0.35
CA SER A 39 -0.87 11.52 1.55
C SER A 39 0.41 11.93 2.26
N ASN A 40 1.39 11.03 2.37
CA ASN A 40 2.69 11.36 2.92
C ASN A 40 3.40 12.46 2.10
N CYS A 41 3.33 12.41 0.76
CA CYS A 41 3.83 13.49 -0.11
C CYS A 41 3.13 14.82 0.19
N LEU A 42 1.80 14.83 0.19
CA LEU A 42 1.00 16.04 0.42
C LEU A 42 1.25 16.63 1.81
N ASN A 43 1.31 15.80 2.84
CA ASN A 43 1.62 16.23 4.22
C ASN A 43 3.06 16.76 4.36
N SER A 44 3.98 16.32 3.50
CA SER A 44 5.36 16.82 3.41
C SER A 44 5.51 18.07 2.53
N GLY A 45 4.41 18.63 2.01
CA GLY A 45 4.42 19.78 1.10
C GLY A 45 4.84 19.45 -0.35
N LEU A 46 4.92 18.17 -0.71
CA LEU A 46 5.26 17.69 -2.04
C LEU A 46 3.99 17.50 -2.86
N ASN A 47 3.64 18.48 -3.65
CA ASN A 47 2.35 18.57 -4.35
C ASN A 47 2.42 18.26 -5.85
N ARG A 48 3.56 17.78 -6.38
CA ARG A 48 3.74 17.39 -7.78
C ARG A 48 4.03 15.89 -7.83
N ILE A 49 2.99 15.10 -8.05
CA ILE A 49 3.01 13.65 -7.90
C ILE A 49 2.57 13.00 -9.20
N LEU A 50 3.36 12.07 -9.70
CA LEU A 50 3.03 11.19 -10.83
C LEU A 50 2.80 9.78 -10.31
N VAL A 51 1.71 9.15 -10.72
CA VAL A 51 1.43 7.74 -10.40
C VAL A 51 1.58 6.91 -11.66
N LEU A 52 2.57 6.03 -11.68
CA LEU A 52 2.82 5.15 -12.82
C LEU A 52 1.92 3.93 -12.73
N THR A 53 1.15 3.67 -13.78
CA THR A 53 0.17 2.58 -13.78
C THR A 53 0.33 1.68 -14.99
N GLN A 54 0.03 0.39 -14.84
CA GLN A 54 0.14 -0.59 -15.91
C GLN A 54 -0.95 -1.65 -15.79
N PHE A 55 -0.79 -2.63 -14.90
CA PHE A 55 -1.66 -3.79 -14.77
C PHE A 55 -2.95 -3.45 -14.00
N ASN A 56 -4.12 -3.90 -14.50
CA ASN A 56 -5.46 -3.72 -13.88
C ASN A 56 -5.70 -2.29 -13.34
N SER A 57 -5.26 -1.28 -14.10
CA SER A 57 -5.18 0.11 -13.62
C SER A 57 -6.50 0.87 -13.62
N ALA A 58 -7.56 0.39 -14.27
CA ALA A 58 -8.81 1.14 -14.45
C ALA A 58 -9.41 1.67 -13.14
N SER A 59 -9.48 0.81 -12.10
CA SER A 59 -10.02 1.21 -10.80
C SER A 59 -9.08 2.16 -10.03
N LEU A 60 -7.76 2.02 -10.20
CA LEU A 60 -6.75 2.93 -9.65
C LEU A 60 -6.85 4.30 -10.29
N ASN A 61 -6.87 4.34 -11.63
CA ASN A 61 -6.99 5.58 -12.41
C ASN A 61 -8.27 6.35 -12.05
N SER A 62 -9.40 5.63 -11.97
CA SER A 62 -10.67 6.23 -11.54
C SER A 62 -10.61 6.76 -10.11
N HIS A 63 -9.94 6.07 -9.19
CA HIS A 63 -9.78 6.53 -7.80
C HIS A 63 -8.95 7.82 -7.74
N ILE A 64 -7.77 7.85 -8.33
CA ILE A 64 -6.87 9.01 -8.32
C ILE A 64 -7.56 10.23 -8.94
N LYS A 65 -8.16 10.07 -10.12
CA LYS A 65 -8.87 11.14 -10.83
C LYS A 65 -10.02 11.74 -10.03
N ASN A 66 -10.70 10.95 -9.19
CA ASN A 66 -11.85 11.40 -8.39
C ASN A 66 -11.47 11.78 -6.95
N THR A 67 -10.20 11.74 -6.59
CA THR A 67 -9.73 11.98 -5.21
C THR A 67 -8.95 13.29 -5.11
N TYR A 68 -7.92 13.44 -5.94
CA TYR A 68 -6.93 14.49 -5.79
C TYR A 68 -7.16 15.61 -6.81
N HIS A 69 -7.72 16.72 -6.30
CA HIS A 69 -7.99 17.91 -7.12
C HIS A 69 -7.24 19.10 -6.56
N PHE A 70 -6.57 19.81 -7.43
CA PHE A 70 -5.93 21.07 -7.11
C PHE A 70 -6.69 22.19 -7.81
N ASP A 71 -6.71 23.37 -7.20
CA ASP A 71 -7.30 24.53 -7.84
C ASP A 71 -6.47 25.02 -9.03
N ILE A 72 -7.08 25.79 -9.92
CA ILE A 72 -6.46 26.24 -11.18
C ILE A 72 -5.29 27.23 -10.97
N PHE A 73 -5.13 27.76 -9.77
CA PHE A 73 -4.07 28.71 -9.44
C PHE A 73 -2.88 28.02 -8.79
N SER A 74 -3.04 26.78 -8.29
CA SER A 74 -1.97 25.98 -7.72
C SER A 74 -1.11 25.36 -8.83
N LYS A 75 0.17 25.15 -8.53
CA LYS A 75 1.08 24.42 -9.43
C LYS A 75 1.16 22.92 -9.06
N GLY A 76 0.32 22.48 -8.13
CA GLY A 76 0.24 21.09 -7.69
C GLY A 76 -0.57 20.23 -8.64
N PHE A 77 -0.27 18.94 -8.67
CA PHE A 77 -1.02 17.90 -9.37
C PHE A 77 -0.77 16.51 -8.79
N VAL A 78 -1.73 15.63 -8.95
CA VAL A 78 -1.56 14.18 -8.87
C VAL A 78 -2.03 13.62 -10.20
N ASP A 79 -1.11 13.30 -11.09
CA ASP A 79 -1.37 12.84 -12.44
C ASP A 79 -1.01 11.37 -12.61
N ILE A 80 -1.68 10.73 -13.54
CA ILE A 80 -1.46 9.32 -13.90
C ILE A 80 -0.65 9.27 -15.19
N LEU A 81 0.43 8.49 -15.17
CA LEU A 81 1.15 8.08 -16.36
C LEU A 81 0.99 6.56 -16.52
N ALA A 82 0.18 6.18 -17.48
CA ALA A 82 0.06 4.78 -17.85
C ALA A 82 1.24 4.35 -18.73
N ALA A 83 1.61 3.08 -18.65
CA ALA A 83 2.56 2.52 -19.62
C ALA A 83 2.01 2.70 -21.04
N GLU A 84 2.83 3.21 -21.93
CA GLU A 84 2.48 3.53 -23.31
C GLU A 84 3.36 2.74 -24.29
N GLN A 85 2.72 2.17 -25.28
CA GLN A 85 3.42 1.66 -26.47
C GLN A 85 3.52 2.79 -27.48
N ASN A 86 4.70 3.02 -28.03
CA ASN A 86 4.96 4.03 -29.05
C ASN A 86 5.95 3.48 -30.10
N VAL A 87 6.29 4.29 -31.09
CA VAL A 87 7.17 3.88 -32.21
C VAL A 87 8.58 3.48 -31.74
N GLU A 88 9.03 4.01 -30.60
CA GLU A 88 10.36 3.74 -30.03
C GLU A 88 10.36 2.58 -29.03
N ASN A 89 9.20 2.28 -28.41
CA ASN A 89 9.06 1.22 -27.42
C ASN A 89 7.68 0.56 -27.51
N GLU A 90 7.68 -0.70 -27.89
CA GLU A 90 6.47 -1.54 -27.95
C GLU A 90 6.20 -2.33 -26.66
N ASN A 91 7.09 -2.21 -25.66
CA ASN A 91 7.00 -2.97 -24.42
C ASN A 91 6.28 -2.19 -23.32
N TRP A 92 5.61 -2.93 -22.44
CA TRP A 92 5.19 -2.46 -21.14
C TRP A 92 6.40 -2.19 -20.26
N TYR A 93 6.21 -1.51 -19.09
CA TYR A 93 7.28 -1.36 -18.10
C TYR A 93 7.84 -2.72 -17.71
N GLN A 94 9.16 -2.91 -17.87
CA GLN A 94 9.83 -4.17 -17.59
C GLN A 94 10.30 -4.29 -16.13
N GLY A 95 10.38 -3.16 -15.43
CA GLY A 95 10.78 -3.09 -14.03
C GLY A 95 10.53 -1.71 -13.43
N THR A 96 10.98 -1.54 -12.21
CA THR A 96 10.78 -0.30 -11.43
C THR A 96 11.57 0.86 -12.03
N ALA A 97 12.81 0.62 -12.45
CA ALA A 97 13.68 1.64 -13.06
C ALA A 97 13.25 1.94 -14.49
N ASP A 98 12.87 0.93 -15.27
CA ASP A 98 12.37 1.12 -16.63
C ASP A 98 11.09 1.98 -16.65
N ALA A 99 10.18 1.79 -15.71
CA ALA A 99 8.99 2.62 -15.57
C ALA A 99 9.35 4.10 -15.38
N VAL A 100 10.34 4.39 -14.53
CA VAL A 100 10.80 5.76 -14.31
C VAL A 100 11.55 6.29 -15.53
N ARG A 101 12.40 5.48 -16.17
CA ARG A 101 13.15 5.86 -17.39
C ARG A 101 12.19 6.32 -18.50
N GLN A 102 11.15 5.53 -18.80
CA GLN A 102 10.14 5.89 -19.80
C GLN A 102 9.36 7.16 -19.44
N THR A 103 9.27 7.48 -18.14
CA THR A 103 8.59 8.66 -17.64
C THR A 103 9.43 9.95 -17.77
N MET A 104 10.77 9.85 -17.86
CA MET A 104 11.66 11.01 -17.82
C MET A 104 11.30 12.09 -18.84
N LYS A 105 10.88 11.71 -20.06
CA LYS A 105 10.43 12.64 -21.10
C LYS A 105 9.27 13.54 -20.65
N HIS A 106 8.38 13.04 -19.79
CA HIS A 106 7.25 13.79 -19.28
C HIS A 106 7.65 14.76 -18.15
N LEU A 107 8.83 14.56 -17.55
CA LEU A 107 9.37 15.42 -16.48
C LEU A 107 10.10 16.65 -17.02
N GLU A 108 10.52 16.64 -18.27
CA GLU A 108 11.33 17.75 -18.86
C GLU A 108 10.65 19.11 -18.82
N LYS A 109 9.32 19.14 -18.85
CA LYS A 109 8.51 20.36 -18.77
C LYS A 109 8.46 20.98 -17.36
N TYR A 110 8.95 20.27 -16.34
CA TYR A 110 8.94 20.75 -14.96
C TYR A 110 10.34 21.13 -14.48
N GLU A 111 10.40 22.16 -13.65
CA GLU A 111 11.60 22.50 -12.89
C GLU A 111 11.64 21.72 -11.58
N TYR A 112 12.69 20.96 -11.35
CA TYR A 112 12.93 20.19 -10.13
C TYR A 112 14.42 19.84 -9.99
N GLU A 113 14.86 19.66 -8.76
CA GLU A 113 16.24 19.27 -8.43
C GLU A 113 16.32 17.80 -8.02
N TYR A 114 15.28 17.30 -7.34
CA TYR A 114 15.22 15.96 -6.78
C TYR A 114 14.00 15.21 -7.27
N ILE A 115 14.16 13.89 -7.38
CA ILE A 115 13.08 12.96 -7.70
C ILE A 115 12.92 12.02 -6.52
N LEU A 116 11.73 12.01 -5.91
CA LEU A 116 11.34 11.05 -4.89
C LEU A 116 10.57 9.91 -5.55
N ILE A 117 11.06 8.69 -5.41
CA ILE A 117 10.45 7.47 -5.98
C ILE A 117 9.90 6.62 -4.83
N LEU A 118 8.64 6.21 -4.94
CA LEU A 118 7.88 5.55 -3.89
C LEU A 118 7.20 4.29 -4.42
N SER A 119 7.12 3.26 -3.59
CA SER A 119 6.21 2.13 -3.83
C SER A 119 4.77 2.51 -3.47
N GLY A 120 3.80 2.05 -4.27
CA GLY A 120 2.37 2.36 -4.11
C GLY A 120 1.58 1.38 -3.22
N ASP A 121 2.26 0.49 -2.48
CA ASP A 121 1.67 -0.70 -1.88
C ASP A 121 2.12 -0.97 -0.43
N GLN A 122 2.59 0.06 0.26
CA GLN A 122 3.14 -0.01 1.61
C GLN A 122 2.32 0.82 2.60
N LEU A 123 2.35 0.44 3.87
CA LEU A 123 1.69 1.14 4.96
C LEU A 123 2.74 1.75 5.90
N TYR A 124 2.81 3.07 5.92
CA TYR A 124 3.76 3.85 6.74
C TYR A 124 3.34 5.32 6.78
N GLN A 125 3.92 6.10 7.70
CA GLN A 125 3.71 7.53 7.81
C GLN A 125 5.06 8.24 7.92
N MET A 126 5.52 8.89 6.85
CA MET A 126 6.85 9.50 6.76
C MET A 126 6.76 10.95 6.30
N ASP A 127 7.58 11.80 6.93
CA ASP A 127 7.84 13.15 6.47
C ASP A 127 8.99 13.15 5.46
N PHE A 128 8.64 13.18 4.19
CA PHE A 128 9.63 13.18 3.10
C PHE A 128 10.46 14.44 3.00
N LYS A 129 9.99 15.56 3.58
CA LYS A 129 10.81 16.76 3.65
C LYS A 129 12.08 16.51 4.43
N LYS A 130 12.00 15.83 5.58
CA LYS A 130 13.17 15.45 6.38
C LYS A 130 14.15 14.58 5.61
N MET A 131 13.66 13.62 4.83
CA MET A 131 14.51 12.76 3.99
C MET A 131 15.20 13.55 2.87
N ILE A 132 14.49 14.50 2.22
CA ILE A 132 15.07 15.36 1.19
C ILE A 132 16.08 16.36 1.78
N ASP A 133 15.80 16.93 2.94
CA ASP A 133 16.73 17.82 3.63
C ASP A 133 17.99 17.03 4.03
N PHE A 134 17.85 15.81 4.57
CA PHE A 134 18.99 14.92 4.83
C PHE A 134 19.83 14.63 3.57
N HIS A 135 19.19 14.35 2.44
CA HIS A 135 19.85 14.12 1.16
C HIS A 135 20.70 15.34 0.74
N LYS A 136 20.15 16.55 0.89
CA LYS A 136 20.83 17.81 0.57
C LYS A 136 22.00 18.08 1.50
N ASP A 137 21.76 17.99 2.80
CA ASP A 137 22.74 18.38 3.84
C ASP A 137 23.97 17.47 3.82
N ASN A 138 23.81 16.21 3.38
CA ASN A 138 24.89 15.24 3.28
C ASN A 138 25.44 15.09 1.83
N GLY A 139 25.01 15.93 0.90
CA GLY A 139 25.49 15.91 -0.49
C GLY A 139 25.23 14.57 -1.18
N GLY A 140 24.08 13.96 -0.93
CA GLY A 140 23.72 12.66 -1.51
C GLY A 140 23.50 12.72 -3.02
N ASP A 141 23.98 11.72 -3.72
CA ASP A 141 23.61 11.44 -5.11
C ASP A 141 22.32 10.61 -5.14
N ILE A 142 22.24 9.62 -4.25
CA ILE A 142 21.10 8.73 -4.00
C ILE A 142 20.90 8.63 -2.49
N THR A 143 19.68 8.77 -2.01
CA THR A 143 19.33 8.44 -0.62
C THR A 143 18.23 7.39 -0.61
N ILE A 144 18.43 6.34 0.16
CA ILE A 144 17.50 5.22 0.29
C ILE A 144 16.92 5.22 1.70
N ALA A 145 15.59 5.22 1.82
CA ALA A 145 14.99 4.98 3.12
C ALA A 145 15.18 3.52 3.52
N THR A 146 15.73 3.33 4.70
CA THR A 146 15.99 2.00 5.29
C THR A 146 15.27 1.86 6.61
N ILE A 147 14.92 0.62 6.95
CA ILE A 147 14.31 0.29 8.23
C ILE A 147 15.08 -0.87 8.90
N PRO A 148 15.34 -0.78 10.21
CA PRO A 148 15.90 -1.89 10.94
C PRO A 148 14.94 -3.07 11.03
N VAL A 149 15.38 -4.26 10.64
CA VAL A 149 14.61 -5.51 10.67
C VAL A 149 15.39 -6.63 11.36
N ASN A 150 14.68 -7.67 11.82
CA ASN A 150 15.29 -8.88 12.35
C ASN A 150 15.75 -9.82 11.22
N ALA A 151 16.50 -10.87 11.55
CA ALA A 151 17.05 -11.80 10.58
C ALA A 151 15.97 -12.53 9.74
N LYS A 152 14.83 -12.87 10.34
CA LYS A 152 13.73 -13.55 9.64
C LYS A 152 13.13 -12.65 8.57
N ASP A 153 12.84 -11.42 8.91
CA ASP A 153 12.23 -10.45 7.99
C ASP A 153 13.22 -10.03 6.90
N ALA A 154 14.51 -9.95 7.22
CA ALA A 154 15.59 -9.59 6.29
C ALA A 154 15.63 -10.48 5.03
N THR A 155 15.23 -11.74 5.11
CA THR A 155 15.17 -12.64 3.94
C THR A 155 14.15 -12.24 2.89
N GLY A 156 13.20 -11.37 3.26
CA GLY A 156 12.13 -10.89 2.36
C GLY A 156 12.47 -9.62 1.58
N PHE A 157 13.56 -8.92 1.94
CA PHE A 157 13.87 -7.58 1.46
C PHE A 157 15.28 -7.47 0.87
N GLY A 158 15.54 -6.38 0.16
CA GLY A 158 16.90 -5.96 -0.15
C GLY A 158 17.56 -5.43 1.11
N ILE A 159 18.70 -5.99 1.48
CA ILE A 159 19.47 -5.66 2.69
C ILE A 159 20.69 -4.83 2.33
N MET A 160 20.93 -3.80 3.12
CA MET A 160 22.02 -2.87 2.94
C MET A 160 23.00 -2.92 4.10
N LYS A 161 24.26 -2.69 3.79
CA LYS A 161 25.32 -2.44 4.76
C LYS A 161 25.70 -0.96 4.68
N ALA A 162 25.65 -0.27 5.80
CA ALA A 162 26.05 1.12 5.89
C ALA A 162 27.25 1.26 6.82
N ASP A 163 28.12 2.24 6.53
CA ASP A 163 29.21 2.65 7.40
C ASP A 163 28.72 3.57 8.52
N GLU A 164 29.60 3.98 9.43
CA GLU A 164 29.29 4.90 10.54
C GLU A 164 28.79 6.28 10.06
N GLY A 165 29.14 6.69 8.84
CA GLY A 165 28.67 7.92 8.21
C GLY A 165 27.30 7.79 7.53
N GLY A 166 26.72 6.60 7.52
CA GLY A 166 25.46 6.32 6.84
C GLY A 166 25.61 6.09 5.34
N ASN A 167 26.84 5.97 4.80
CA ASN A 167 27.03 5.64 3.40
C ASN A 167 26.79 4.15 3.19
N ILE A 168 26.02 3.82 2.15
CA ILE A 168 25.76 2.42 1.80
C ILE A 168 26.99 1.84 1.08
N THR A 169 27.55 0.80 1.66
CA THR A 169 28.78 0.14 1.19
C THR A 169 28.52 -1.17 0.45
N ALA A 170 27.37 -1.81 0.70
CA ALA A 170 26.98 -3.04 0.03
C ALA A 170 25.46 -3.21 0.01
N PHE A 171 24.98 -4.00 -0.96
CA PHE A 171 23.56 -4.35 -1.14
C PHE A 171 23.43 -5.82 -1.52
N THR A 172 22.42 -6.50 -0.98
CA THR A 172 22.05 -7.85 -1.39
C THR A 172 20.53 -7.98 -1.42
N GLU A 173 19.99 -8.61 -2.48
CA GLU A 173 18.57 -8.82 -2.63
C GLU A 173 18.15 -10.16 -2.03
N LYS A 174 17.27 -10.14 -1.04
CA LYS A 174 16.65 -11.31 -0.40
C LYS A 174 17.66 -12.39 0.00
N PRO A 175 18.63 -12.06 0.87
CA PRO A 175 19.67 -12.99 1.27
C PRO A 175 19.09 -14.16 2.06
N SER A 176 19.72 -15.32 1.96
CA SER A 176 19.43 -16.46 2.83
C SER A 176 19.98 -16.22 4.24
N LEU A 177 19.46 -16.94 5.24
CA LEU A 177 19.85 -16.76 6.64
C LEU A 177 21.34 -17.00 6.92
N ASP A 178 21.96 -17.91 6.18
CA ASP A 178 23.38 -18.25 6.29
C ASP A 178 24.31 -17.11 5.84
N VAL A 179 23.85 -16.27 4.93
CA VAL A 179 24.61 -15.11 4.41
C VAL A 179 24.46 -13.88 5.32
N LEU A 180 23.36 -13.79 6.06
CA LEU A 180 23.00 -12.59 6.84
C LEU A 180 24.01 -12.23 7.95
N ALA A 181 24.79 -13.18 8.48
CA ALA A 181 25.71 -12.92 9.59
C ALA A 181 26.65 -11.74 9.33
N ASP A 182 27.09 -11.58 8.07
CA ASP A 182 28.02 -10.53 7.65
C ASP A 182 27.32 -9.21 7.25
N TRP A 183 25.97 -9.16 7.32
CA TRP A 183 25.17 -8.03 6.85
C TRP A 183 24.58 -7.17 7.96
N LYS A 184 25.06 -7.33 9.20
CA LYS A 184 24.68 -6.44 10.30
C LYS A 184 25.18 -5.03 10.04
N SER A 185 24.36 -4.04 10.40
CA SER A 185 24.67 -2.62 10.29
C SER A 185 24.42 -1.92 11.64
N GLU A 186 24.96 -0.72 11.79
CA GLU A 186 24.64 0.13 12.94
C GLU A 186 23.17 0.54 12.91
N THR A 187 22.46 0.20 13.97
CA THR A 187 21.06 0.58 14.21
C THR A 187 20.93 1.20 15.60
N SER A 188 19.79 1.80 15.91
CA SER A 188 19.56 2.38 17.24
C SER A 188 19.66 1.32 18.34
N GLU A 189 19.99 1.75 19.56
CA GLU A 189 20.08 0.84 20.73
C GLU A 189 18.74 0.12 20.98
N GLU A 190 17.62 0.79 20.75
CA GLU A 190 16.28 0.20 20.84
C GLU A 190 16.09 -0.90 19.78
N SER A 191 16.51 -0.65 18.54
CA SER A 191 16.45 -1.64 17.47
C SER A 191 17.32 -2.84 17.75
N LYS A 192 18.57 -2.64 18.23
CA LYS A 192 19.47 -3.73 18.64
C LYS A 192 18.88 -4.58 19.77
N ALA A 193 18.29 -3.93 20.79
CA ALA A 193 17.62 -4.63 21.89
C ALA A 193 16.47 -5.52 21.43
N ASN A 194 15.81 -5.15 20.33
CA ASN A 194 14.74 -5.91 19.68
C ASN A 194 15.24 -6.89 18.59
N GLY A 195 16.56 -7.10 18.47
CA GLY A 195 17.16 -7.99 17.47
C GLY A 195 17.06 -7.48 16.03
N LYS A 196 16.82 -6.17 15.82
CA LYS A 196 16.71 -5.53 14.51
C LYS A 196 18.08 -4.92 14.13
N GLU A 197 18.95 -5.73 13.59
CA GLU A 197 20.33 -5.38 13.27
C GLU A 197 20.62 -5.30 11.76
N TYR A 198 19.60 -5.46 10.91
CA TYR A 198 19.72 -5.44 9.44
C TYR A 198 18.96 -4.25 8.87
N LEU A 199 19.55 -3.53 7.93
CA LEU A 199 18.91 -2.41 7.26
C LEU A 199 18.22 -2.88 5.98
N ALA A 200 16.89 -2.96 6.01
CA ALA A 200 16.10 -3.32 4.85
C ALA A 200 15.74 -2.06 4.02
N SER A 201 15.81 -2.19 2.70
CA SER A 201 15.32 -1.17 1.79
C SER A 201 13.79 -1.06 1.87
N MET A 202 13.30 0.14 2.07
CA MET A 202 11.86 0.41 2.01
C MET A 202 11.34 0.58 0.57
N GLY A 203 12.22 0.55 -0.45
CA GLY A 203 11.83 0.87 -1.84
C GLY A 203 11.43 2.34 -2.03
N ILE A 204 11.98 3.21 -1.20
CA ILE A 204 11.77 4.66 -1.21
C ILE A 204 13.13 5.31 -1.47
N TYR A 205 13.21 6.10 -2.55
CA TYR A 205 14.46 6.66 -3.03
C TYR A 205 14.35 8.16 -3.28
N VAL A 206 15.38 8.91 -2.93
CA VAL A 206 15.60 10.28 -3.42
C VAL A 206 16.82 10.27 -4.33
N PHE A 207 16.66 10.75 -5.54
CA PHE A 207 17.73 10.93 -6.52
C PHE A 207 17.94 12.41 -6.83
N SER A 208 19.19 12.84 -6.91
CA SER A 208 19.53 14.08 -7.58
C SER A 208 19.22 13.95 -9.07
N LYS A 209 18.56 14.96 -9.68
CA LYS A 209 18.08 14.94 -11.07
C LYS A 209 19.14 14.49 -12.08
N ASN A 210 20.32 15.11 -12.02
CA ASN A 210 21.38 14.84 -12.98
C ASN A 210 21.98 13.45 -12.79
N VAL A 211 22.06 12.97 -11.54
CA VAL A 211 22.52 11.61 -11.23
C VAL A 211 21.60 10.57 -11.88
N LEU A 212 20.28 10.69 -11.68
CA LEU A 212 19.34 9.74 -12.27
C LEU A 212 19.39 9.75 -13.81
N ARG A 213 19.52 10.94 -14.44
CA ARG A 213 19.65 11.04 -15.90
C ARG A 213 20.90 10.34 -16.42
N ASN A 214 22.05 10.56 -15.76
CA ASN A 214 23.31 9.92 -16.13
C ASN A 214 23.25 8.41 -15.93
N LEU A 215 22.68 7.94 -14.81
CA LEU A 215 22.49 6.51 -14.56
C LEU A 215 21.67 5.84 -15.68
N PHE A 216 20.60 6.48 -16.14
CA PHE A 216 19.79 5.93 -17.24
C PHE A 216 20.46 6.01 -18.62
N ALA A 217 21.44 6.90 -18.78
CA ALA A 217 22.25 6.97 -20.01
C ALA A 217 23.40 5.95 -20.02
N ASP A 218 24.01 5.69 -18.86
CA ASP A 218 25.24 4.93 -18.73
C ASP A 218 25.01 3.44 -18.44
N TYR A 219 23.84 3.09 -17.86
CA TYR A 219 23.55 1.72 -17.43
C TYR A 219 22.26 1.19 -18.07
N GLU A 220 22.35 -0.03 -18.58
CA GLU A 220 21.20 -0.84 -18.95
C GLU A 220 20.71 -1.61 -17.73
N GLY A 221 19.39 -1.70 -17.55
CA GLY A 221 18.76 -2.40 -16.43
C GLY A 221 17.31 -1.94 -16.28
N ASP A 222 16.51 -2.74 -15.61
CA ASP A 222 15.07 -2.50 -15.47
C ASP A 222 14.63 -2.27 -14.02
N ASP A 223 15.45 -2.65 -13.04
CA ASP A 223 15.08 -2.62 -11.63
C ASP A 223 16.07 -1.82 -10.77
N PHE A 224 15.54 -0.92 -9.91
CA PHE A 224 16.41 -0.12 -9.03
C PHE A 224 17.21 -1.00 -8.08
N GLY A 225 16.57 -1.96 -7.42
CA GLY A 225 17.23 -2.79 -6.40
C GLY A 225 18.23 -3.77 -6.98
N LYS A 226 17.96 -4.37 -8.13
CA LYS A 226 18.83 -5.38 -8.73
C LYS A 226 19.94 -4.81 -9.58
N ASP A 227 19.67 -3.71 -10.29
CA ASP A 227 20.57 -3.21 -11.31
C ASP A 227 21.23 -1.88 -10.89
N PHE A 228 20.44 -0.84 -10.63
CA PHE A 228 20.95 0.51 -10.46
C PHE A 228 21.60 0.78 -9.11
N ILE A 229 21.00 0.32 -8.00
CA ILE A 229 21.58 0.55 -6.66
C ILE A 229 22.91 -0.16 -6.50
N PRO A 230 23.06 -1.47 -6.83
CA PRO A 230 24.35 -2.13 -6.77
C PRO A 230 25.42 -1.47 -7.66
N ALA A 231 25.05 -1.02 -8.87
CA ALA A 231 25.99 -0.34 -9.79
C ALA A 231 26.42 1.05 -9.30
N SER A 232 25.62 1.69 -8.45
CA SER A 232 25.90 3.01 -7.90
C SER A 232 26.85 2.98 -6.69
N ILE A 233 26.86 1.86 -5.93
CA ILE A 233 27.69 1.72 -4.72
C ILE A 233 29.18 1.77 -5.09
N GLY A 234 29.93 2.60 -4.37
CA GLY A 234 31.37 2.81 -4.61
C GLY A 234 31.70 3.86 -5.68
N ASN A 235 30.73 4.24 -6.54
CA ASN A 235 30.92 5.26 -7.57
C ASN A 235 30.21 6.57 -7.24
N LEU A 236 29.13 6.50 -6.47
CA LEU A 236 28.27 7.62 -6.09
C LEU A 236 28.12 7.68 -4.57
N ASN A 237 27.74 8.87 -4.07
CA ASN A 237 27.37 9.05 -2.67
C ASN A 237 25.97 8.49 -2.40
N VAL A 238 25.89 7.21 -2.03
CA VAL A 238 24.63 6.50 -1.75
C VAL A 238 24.40 6.46 -0.24
N LEU A 239 23.37 7.14 0.25
CA LEU A 239 23.10 7.34 1.67
C LEU A 239 21.94 6.49 2.17
N SER A 240 22.03 6.02 3.41
CA SER A 240 20.97 5.36 4.16
C SER A 240 20.26 6.39 5.04
N TYR A 241 18.97 6.65 4.78
CA TYR A 241 18.11 7.39 5.67
C TYR A 241 17.34 6.38 6.54
N GLN A 242 17.81 6.17 7.78
CA GLN A 242 17.17 5.24 8.70
C GLN A 242 15.84 5.81 9.20
N TYR A 243 14.77 5.07 8.98
CA TYR A 243 13.42 5.40 9.40
C TYR A 243 13.06 4.63 10.68
N ASP A 244 12.61 5.34 11.71
CA ASP A 244 12.31 4.78 13.03
C ASP A 244 10.80 4.53 13.26
N GLY A 245 9.95 4.84 12.28
CA GLY A 245 8.50 4.67 12.39
C GLY A 245 8.03 3.27 11.99
N TYR A 246 6.72 3.08 12.07
CA TYR A 246 6.09 1.86 11.57
C TYR A 246 6.10 1.81 10.03
N TRP A 247 6.52 0.68 9.50
CA TRP A 247 6.46 0.38 8.06
C TRP A 247 6.17 -1.10 7.86
N THR A 248 5.32 -1.41 6.89
CA THR A 248 5.09 -2.77 6.43
C THR A 248 4.80 -2.81 4.93
N ASP A 249 5.36 -3.81 4.24
CA ASP A 249 4.99 -4.15 2.87
C ASP A 249 3.72 -5.00 2.89
N ILE A 250 2.67 -4.52 2.23
CA ILE A 250 1.43 -5.28 2.06
C ILE A 250 1.61 -6.23 0.86
N GLY A 251 2.49 -7.19 1.02
CA GLY A 251 2.94 -8.08 -0.06
C GLY A 251 2.16 -9.39 -0.19
N THR A 252 1.49 -9.84 0.86
CA THR A 252 0.79 -11.13 0.94
C THR A 252 -0.61 -10.97 1.54
N ILE A 253 -1.47 -11.96 1.38
CA ILE A 253 -2.79 -11.99 2.03
C ILE A 253 -2.65 -11.93 3.56
N GLU A 254 -1.66 -12.62 4.13
CA GLU A 254 -1.39 -12.61 5.57
C GLU A 254 -1.01 -11.21 6.05
N SER A 255 0.01 -10.56 5.43
CA SER A 255 0.42 -9.20 5.80
C SER A 255 -0.70 -8.17 5.61
N PHE A 256 -1.52 -8.33 4.58
CA PHE A 256 -2.70 -7.51 4.36
C PHE A 256 -3.74 -7.66 5.47
N TYR A 257 -4.03 -8.89 5.86
CA TYR A 257 -4.99 -9.21 6.92
C TYR A 257 -4.52 -8.68 8.28
N GLU A 258 -3.29 -9.00 8.66
CA GLU A 258 -2.70 -8.57 9.93
C GLU A 258 -2.62 -7.04 10.04
N ALA A 259 -2.12 -6.35 8.99
CA ALA A 259 -2.05 -4.90 8.98
C ALA A 259 -3.42 -4.23 9.12
N ASN A 260 -4.48 -4.79 8.51
CA ASN A 260 -5.83 -4.27 8.67
C ASN A 260 -6.37 -4.50 10.10
N LEU A 261 -6.21 -5.68 10.67
CA LEU A 261 -6.73 -5.95 12.03
C LEU A 261 -5.97 -5.19 13.12
N ASP A 262 -4.66 -4.92 12.91
CA ASP A 262 -3.89 -4.06 13.81
C ASP A 262 -4.51 -2.65 13.93
N LEU A 263 -5.03 -2.10 12.83
CA LEU A 263 -5.68 -0.78 12.84
C LEU A 263 -6.87 -0.68 13.79
N ALA A 264 -7.52 -1.79 14.09
CA ALA A 264 -8.68 -1.86 14.99
C ALA A 264 -8.30 -2.04 16.47
N GLN A 265 -7.01 -2.17 16.81
CA GLN A 265 -6.55 -2.33 18.18
C GLN A 265 -6.59 -0.99 18.93
N ASP A 266 -6.56 -1.07 20.27
CA ASP A 266 -6.58 0.13 21.14
C ASP A 266 -5.36 1.03 20.90
N LEU A 267 -4.20 0.45 20.62
CA LEU A 267 -2.96 1.13 20.28
C LEU A 267 -2.37 0.51 18.99
N PRO A 268 -2.89 0.91 17.83
CA PRO A 268 -2.40 0.39 16.55
C PRO A 268 -0.99 0.92 16.25
N GLN A 269 -0.18 0.11 15.60
CA GLN A 269 1.16 0.53 15.16
C GLN A 269 1.09 1.64 14.10
N PHE A 270 0.11 1.56 13.20
CA PHE A 270 -0.21 2.62 12.26
C PHE A 270 -1.46 3.37 12.73
N ASN A 271 -1.29 4.63 13.15
CA ASN A 271 -2.40 5.41 13.71
C ASN A 271 -3.12 6.25 12.65
N LEU A 272 -4.33 5.85 12.28
CA LEU A 272 -5.19 6.61 11.36
C LEU A 272 -5.66 7.96 11.93
N PHE A 273 -5.62 8.13 13.24
CA PHE A 273 -6.09 9.32 13.96
C PHE A 273 -4.94 10.31 14.28
N SER A 274 -3.82 10.18 13.59
CA SER A 274 -2.69 11.10 13.72
C SER A 274 -3.01 12.49 13.17
N SER A 275 -2.14 13.48 13.48
CA SER A 275 -2.25 14.85 12.94
C SER A 275 -2.02 14.93 11.42
N ASN A 276 -1.44 13.90 10.82
CA ASN A 276 -1.20 13.80 9.38
C ASN A 276 -2.29 12.95 8.74
N PRO A 277 -3.35 13.55 8.18
CA PRO A 277 -4.49 12.81 7.66
C PRO A 277 -4.12 12.00 6.41
N ILE A 278 -4.81 10.88 6.22
CA ILE A 278 -4.76 10.15 4.95
C ILE A 278 -5.88 10.69 4.06
N TYR A 279 -5.50 11.33 2.96
CA TYR A 279 -6.42 11.86 1.96
C TYR A 279 -6.96 10.73 1.09
N THR A 280 -8.26 10.66 0.93
CA THR A 280 -8.94 9.68 0.07
C THR A 280 -10.21 10.26 -0.52
N ARG A 281 -10.81 9.53 -1.44
CA ARG A 281 -12.02 9.97 -2.13
C ARG A 281 -13.16 10.28 -1.15
N ALA A 282 -13.62 11.52 -1.13
CA ALA A 282 -14.84 11.92 -0.44
C ALA A 282 -16.08 11.38 -1.20
N ARG A 283 -16.77 10.42 -0.61
CA ARG A 283 -17.90 9.73 -1.28
C ARG A 283 -19.27 10.30 -0.94
N MET A 284 -19.35 11.31 -0.07
CA MET A 284 -20.62 11.92 0.39
C MET A 284 -21.66 10.86 0.82
N LEU A 285 -21.21 9.87 1.60
CA LEU A 285 -22.07 8.81 2.11
C LEU A 285 -22.81 9.26 3.37
N PRO A 286 -24.00 8.67 3.66
CA PRO A 286 -24.68 8.90 4.91
C PRO A 286 -23.86 8.35 6.08
N PRO A 287 -24.10 8.80 7.32
CA PRO A 287 -23.52 8.19 8.50
C PRO A 287 -23.84 6.69 8.59
N THR A 288 -22.92 5.91 9.15
CA THR A 288 -23.15 4.50 9.45
C THR A 288 -24.24 4.35 10.51
N LYS A 289 -25.24 3.50 10.21
CA LYS A 289 -26.34 3.17 11.10
C LYS A 289 -26.09 1.83 11.77
N ILE A 290 -26.03 1.83 13.12
CA ILE A 290 -25.90 0.61 13.94
C ILE A 290 -27.15 0.48 14.81
N ASN A 291 -27.75 -0.72 14.88
CA ASN A 291 -28.92 -0.98 15.67
C ASN A 291 -28.87 -2.35 16.33
N GLY A 292 -28.76 -2.38 17.65
CA GLY A 292 -28.84 -3.59 18.49
C GLY A 292 -27.59 -4.46 18.46
N SER A 293 -26.43 -3.93 18.07
CA SER A 293 -25.19 -4.69 17.91
C SER A 293 -24.23 -4.49 19.10
N TYR A 294 -23.60 -5.56 19.55
CA TYR A 294 -22.40 -5.48 20.37
C TYR A 294 -21.19 -5.21 19.45
N VAL A 295 -20.43 -4.17 19.73
CA VAL A 295 -19.28 -3.77 18.94
C VAL A 295 -18.05 -3.57 19.82
N SER A 296 -16.93 -4.21 19.44
CA SER A 296 -15.64 -4.07 20.13
C SER A 296 -14.50 -4.11 19.12
N LYS A 297 -13.46 -3.28 19.32
CA LYS A 297 -12.25 -3.24 18.44
C LYS A 297 -12.58 -3.26 16.95
N THR A 298 -13.46 -2.37 16.51
CA THR A 298 -13.97 -2.39 15.15
C THR A 298 -13.89 -1.03 14.49
N ILE A 299 -13.45 -1.00 13.26
CA ILE A 299 -13.48 0.20 12.40
C ILE A 299 -14.63 0.06 11.40
N PHE A 300 -15.46 1.09 11.28
CA PHE A 300 -16.51 1.18 10.27
C PHE A 300 -16.18 2.24 9.23
N GLY A 301 -16.38 1.88 7.97
CA GLY A 301 -16.47 2.86 6.90
C GLY A 301 -17.80 3.63 6.92
N ASP A 302 -17.95 4.54 5.95
CA ASP A 302 -19.13 5.39 5.84
C ASP A 302 -20.31 4.63 5.20
N GLY A 303 -21.53 4.96 5.63
CA GLY A 303 -22.77 4.51 4.99
C GLY A 303 -23.14 3.05 5.21
N CYS A 304 -22.66 2.42 6.27
CA CYS A 304 -23.03 1.03 6.60
C CYS A 304 -24.42 0.95 7.25
N ILE A 305 -25.08 -0.20 7.10
CA ILE A 305 -26.32 -0.56 7.76
C ILE A 305 -26.08 -1.84 8.53
N ILE A 306 -25.93 -1.72 9.86
CA ILE A 306 -25.49 -2.80 10.73
C ILE A 306 -26.63 -3.17 11.69
N LEU A 307 -27.15 -4.37 11.53
CA LEU A 307 -28.15 -5.00 12.39
C LEU A 307 -27.61 -6.28 13.04
N ALA A 308 -26.31 -6.55 12.88
CA ALA A 308 -25.62 -7.71 13.43
C ALA A 308 -25.80 -7.81 14.95
N ASP A 309 -25.77 -9.02 15.50
CA ASP A 309 -25.76 -9.23 16.94
C ASP A 309 -24.39 -8.88 17.54
N LYS A 310 -23.31 -9.23 16.81
CA LYS A 310 -21.94 -9.00 17.29
C LYS A 310 -20.97 -8.70 16.15
N ILE A 311 -20.12 -7.68 16.34
CA ILE A 311 -18.94 -7.42 15.51
C ILE A 311 -17.76 -7.12 16.41
N GLU A 312 -16.68 -7.90 16.29
CA GLU A 312 -15.51 -7.78 17.13
C GLU A 312 -14.21 -7.96 16.35
N ASN A 313 -13.17 -7.18 16.70
CA ASN A 313 -11.84 -7.24 16.09
C ASN A 313 -11.91 -7.29 14.55
N SER A 314 -12.66 -6.35 13.96
CA SER A 314 -13.01 -6.43 12.53
C SER A 314 -13.00 -5.06 11.88
N ILE A 315 -12.84 -5.04 10.55
CA ILE A 315 -13.01 -3.84 9.75
C ILE A 315 -14.17 -4.03 8.79
N ILE A 316 -15.09 -3.07 8.82
CA ILE A 316 -16.30 -3.06 8.01
C ILE A 316 -16.25 -1.90 7.03
N GLY A 317 -16.03 -2.20 5.77
CA GLY A 317 -15.87 -1.21 4.70
C GLY A 317 -17.17 -0.49 4.33
N ASN A 318 -17.02 0.58 3.57
CA ASN A 318 -18.10 1.48 3.15
C ASN A 318 -19.32 0.73 2.57
N ARG A 319 -20.54 1.17 2.91
CA ARG A 319 -21.82 0.65 2.41
C ARG A 319 -22.12 -0.80 2.77
N THR A 320 -21.39 -1.39 3.71
CA THR A 320 -21.68 -2.76 4.13
C THR A 320 -23.06 -2.85 4.78
N ARG A 321 -23.85 -3.82 4.35
CA ARG A 321 -25.08 -4.23 5.02
C ARG A 321 -24.87 -5.55 5.73
N VAL A 322 -25.25 -5.60 7.01
CA VAL A 322 -25.23 -6.82 7.82
C VAL A 322 -26.57 -6.98 8.50
N ASP A 323 -27.24 -8.11 8.28
CA ASP A 323 -28.57 -8.39 8.83
C ASP A 323 -28.50 -9.07 10.23
N ARG A 324 -29.68 -9.21 10.87
CA ARG A 324 -29.87 -9.65 12.26
C ARG A 324 -29.37 -11.07 12.51
N GLY A 325 -28.98 -11.35 13.75
CA GLY A 325 -28.50 -12.66 14.17
C GLY A 325 -27.08 -12.99 13.68
N THR A 326 -26.44 -12.08 12.97
CA THR A 326 -25.12 -12.33 12.37
C THR A 326 -24.01 -11.91 13.32
N THR A 327 -22.98 -12.74 13.39
CA THR A 327 -21.74 -12.49 14.15
C THR A 327 -20.56 -12.40 13.17
N ILE A 328 -19.77 -11.36 13.31
CA ILE A 328 -18.51 -11.15 12.55
C ILE A 328 -17.40 -10.95 13.56
N VAL A 329 -16.35 -11.76 13.48
CA VAL A 329 -15.17 -11.65 14.36
C VAL A 329 -13.91 -11.80 13.52
N ASN A 330 -12.83 -11.13 13.95
CA ASN A 330 -11.51 -11.25 13.32
C ASN A 330 -11.54 -11.15 11.78
N SER A 331 -12.35 -10.26 11.23
CA SER A 331 -12.61 -10.28 9.78
C SER A 331 -12.49 -8.91 9.13
N TYR A 332 -12.14 -8.91 7.86
CA TYR A 332 -12.13 -7.73 7.02
C TYR A 332 -13.19 -7.81 5.92
N VAL A 333 -14.18 -6.93 5.97
CA VAL A 333 -15.23 -6.79 4.96
C VAL A 333 -14.96 -5.53 4.17
N MET A 334 -14.65 -5.65 2.86
CA MET A 334 -14.28 -4.50 2.01
C MET A 334 -15.45 -3.58 1.63
N GLY A 335 -16.69 -4.02 1.89
CA GLY A 335 -17.89 -3.24 1.64
C GLY A 335 -18.44 -3.32 0.23
N ALA A 336 -19.12 -2.26 -0.20
CA ALA A 336 -19.77 -2.22 -1.50
C ALA A 336 -19.49 -0.91 -2.26
N ASP A 337 -19.60 -0.97 -3.58
CA ASP A 337 -19.41 0.19 -4.45
C ASP A 337 -20.70 0.99 -4.67
N TYR A 338 -21.86 0.39 -4.44
CA TYR A 338 -23.19 0.98 -4.59
C TYR A 338 -24.17 0.42 -3.54
N TYR A 339 -25.36 1.01 -3.45
CA TYR A 339 -26.49 0.45 -2.70
C TYR A 339 -27.47 -0.21 -3.65
N GLN A 340 -28.03 -1.33 -3.25
CA GLN A 340 -29.26 -1.81 -3.90
C GLN A 340 -30.43 -0.88 -3.56
N THR A 341 -31.30 -0.65 -4.52
CA THR A 341 -32.54 0.09 -4.30
C THR A 341 -33.53 -0.72 -3.44
N ALA A 342 -34.46 -0.05 -2.78
CA ALA A 342 -35.50 -0.74 -2.01
C ALA A 342 -36.33 -1.70 -2.89
N GLN A 343 -36.55 -1.34 -4.16
CA GLN A 343 -37.24 -2.22 -5.10
C GLN A 343 -36.44 -3.48 -5.42
N GLU A 344 -35.12 -3.36 -5.71
CA GLU A 344 -34.26 -4.53 -5.97
C GLU A 344 -34.20 -5.45 -4.75
N VAL A 345 -34.13 -4.90 -3.53
CA VAL A 345 -34.13 -5.70 -2.29
C VAL A 345 -35.45 -6.47 -2.16
N SER A 346 -36.59 -5.82 -2.41
CA SER A 346 -37.91 -6.45 -2.36
C SER A 346 -38.08 -7.54 -3.42
N ASP A 347 -37.67 -7.26 -4.65
CA ASP A 347 -37.77 -8.20 -5.77
C ASP A 347 -36.89 -9.43 -5.55
N ASN A 348 -35.71 -9.24 -4.98
CA ASN A 348 -34.82 -10.34 -4.59
C ASN A 348 -35.45 -11.21 -3.49
N GLU A 349 -36.02 -10.60 -2.45
CA GLU A 349 -36.72 -11.33 -1.39
C GLU A 349 -37.89 -12.14 -1.93
N LEU A 350 -38.71 -11.57 -2.80
CA LEU A 350 -39.83 -12.24 -3.44
C LEU A 350 -39.42 -13.41 -4.36
N SER A 351 -38.26 -13.25 -5.03
CA SER A 351 -37.71 -14.26 -5.96
C SER A 351 -36.76 -15.25 -5.29
N GLY A 352 -36.54 -15.16 -3.98
CA GLY A 352 -35.60 -16.02 -3.23
C GLY A 352 -34.12 -15.78 -3.56
N LYS A 353 -33.78 -14.62 -4.15
CA LYS A 353 -32.40 -14.23 -4.45
C LYS A 353 -31.74 -13.58 -3.24
N THR A 354 -30.44 -13.76 -3.13
CA THR A 354 -29.63 -13.14 -2.09
C THR A 354 -29.44 -11.64 -2.35
N ASN A 355 -29.60 -10.82 -1.33
CA ASN A 355 -29.27 -9.39 -1.39
C ASN A 355 -27.77 -9.16 -1.18
N MET A 356 -27.27 -8.02 -1.69
CA MET A 356 -25.88 -7.63 -1.48
C MET A 356 -25.64 -7.29 0.00
N GLY A 357 -24.53 -7.81 0.54
CA GLY A 357 -24.15 -7.73 1.93
C GLY A 357 -24.15 -9.10 2.61
N ILE A 358 -24.37 -9.11 3.91
CA ILE A 358 -24.33 -10.32 4.75
C ILE A 358 -25.73 -10.54 5.34
N GLY A 359 -26.31 -11.70 5.05
CA GLY A 359 -27.66 -12.09 5.44
C GLY A 359 -27.81 -12.35 6.93
N LYS A 360 -28.97 -12.94 7.29
CA LYS A 360 -29.34 -13.22 8.67
C LYS A 360 -28.66 -14.48 9.20
N TYR A 361 -28.36 -14.49 10.52
CA TYR A 361 -27.88 -15.67 11.26
C TYR A 361 -26.58 -16.25 10.68
N CYS A 362 -25.71 -15.38 10.12
CA CYS A 362 -24.39 -15.78 9.63
C CYS A 362 -23.34 -15.77 10.74
N TYR A 363 -22.32 -16.58 10.58
CA TYR A 363 -21.13 -16.58 11.43
C TYR A 363 -19.88 -16.46 10.55
N ILE A 364 -19.14 -15.37 10.71
CA ILE A 364 -17.95 -15.07 9.91
C ILE A 364 -16.79 -14.85 10.87
N ASP A 365 -15.72 -15.62 10.70
CA ASP A 365 -14.53 -15.59 11.54
C ASP A 365 -13.27 -15.78 10.71
N MET A 366 -12.23 -14.96 10.97
CA MET A 366 -10.93 -15.02 10.30
C MET A 366 -11.03 -14.98 8.76
N ALA A 367 -11.85 -14.08 8.22
CA ALA A 367 -12.14 -14.01 6.79
C ALA A 367 -11.88 -12.62 6.21
N ILE A 368 -11.52 -12.59 4.93
CA ILE A 368 -11.53 -11.39 4.09
C ILE A 368 -12.67 -11.55 3.09
N LEU A 369 -13.64 -10.64 3.15
CA LEU A 369 -14.74 -10.56 2.19
C LEU A 369 -14.47 -9.39 1.24
N ASP A 370 -14.32 -9.70 -0.03
CA ASP A 370 -14.09 -8.67 -1.05
C ASP A 370 -15.36 -7.83 -1.28
N LYS A 371 -15.29 -6.88 -2.19
CA LYS A 371 -16.39 -5.96 -2.49
C LYS A 371 -17.59 -6.63 -3.14
N ASN A 372 -18.75 -6.04 -2.88
CA ASN A 372 -20.01 -6.42 -3.52
C ASN A 372 -20.41 -7.88 -3.31
N CYS A 373 -20.07 -8.49 -2.16
CA CYS A 373 -20.44 -9.86 -1.82
C CYS A 373 -21.95 -10.00 -1.57
N TYR A 374 -22.49 -11.15 -1.97
CA TYR A 374 -23.86 -11.58 -1.75
C TYR A 374 -23.86 -12.83 -0.87
N ILE A 375 -23.94 -12.65 0.45
CA ILE A 375 -23.91 -13.75 1.42
C ILE A 375 -25.33 -13.98 1.94
N GLY A 376 -25.86 -15.18 1.67
CA GLY A 376 -27.22 -15.58 2.06
C GLY A 376 -27.39 -15.73 3.57
N ASN A 377 -28.57 -16.20 3.99
CA ASN A 377 -28.86 -16.44 5.40
C ASN A 377 -28.25 -17.77 5.89
N ASN A 378 -27.92 -17.85 7.18
CA ASN A 378 -27.40 -19.05 7.84
C ASN A 378 -26.04 -19.54 7.28
N VAL A 379 -25.26 -18.65 6.68
CA VAL A 379 -23.93 -18.96 6.12
C VAL A 379 -22.89 -18.95 7.22
N ARG A 380 -21.99 -19.92 7.20
CA ARG A 380 -20.84 -19.99 8.11
C ARG A 380 -19.55 -19.97 7.32
N ILE A 381 -18.71 -18.96 7.56
CA ILE A 381 -17.38 -18.78 6.94
C ILE A 381 -16.37 -18.75 8.08
N ILE A 382 -15.43 -19.69 8.09
CA ILE A 382 -14.38 -19.76 9.11
C ILE A 382 -13.06 -19.97 8.39
N GLY A 383 -12.17 -18.99 8.52
CA GLY A 383 -10.79 -19.11 8.06
C GLY A 383 -9.86 -19.64 9.14
N GLY A 384 -8.58 -19.67 8.87
CA GLY A 384 -7.53 -20.01 9.82
C GLY A 384 -6.50 -21.00 9.28
N LYS A 385 -5.36 -21.08 9.97
CA LYS A 385 -4.19 -21.90 9.57
C LYS A 385 -4.44 -23.42 9.53
N HIS A 386 -5.59 -23.86 10.02
CA HIS A 386 -6.00 -25.28 9.99
C HIS A 386 -6.66 -25.70 8.67
N HIS A 387 -6.95 -24.75 7.79
CA HIS A 387 -7.40 -25.04 6.44
C HIS A 387 -6.18 -25.09 5.51
N PRO A 388 -6.05 -26.16 4.69
CA PRO A 388 -5.01 -26.19 3.68
C PRO A 388 -5.22 -25.08 2.63
N ASP A 389 -4.14 -24.53 2.12
CA ASP A 389 -4.22 -23.60 1.00
C ASP A 389 -4.75 -24.32 -0.24
N GLY A 390 -5.70 -23.71 -0.91
CA GLY A 390 -6.29 -24.27 -2.14
C GLY A 390 -7.46 -23.46 -2.67
N ASP A 391 -7.72 -23.63 -3.95
CA ASP A 391 -8.95 -23.15 -4.57
C ASP A 391 -10.04 -24.23 -4.36
N TYR A 392 -11.13 -23.83 -3.75
CA TYR A 392 -12.27 -24.69 -3.54
C TYR A 392 -13.41 -24.24 -4.44
N ASP A 393 -13.85 -25.11 -5.35
CA ASP A 393 -15.09 -24.91 -6.10
C ASP A 393 -16.26 -24.94 -5.12
N THR A 394 -16.92 -23.80 -4.94
CA THR A 394 -18.20 -23.75 -4.23
C THR A 394 -19.29 -24.22 -5.16
N HIS A 395 -19.82 -25.41 -4.90
CA HIS A 395 -21.02 -25.94 -5.56
C HIS A 395 -22.28 -25.28 -5.00
#